data_c3350f4255720efb90555b85e4b5ab0d
#
_entry.id   c3350f4255720efb90555b85e4b5ab0d
#
_cell.length_a   1.000
_cell.length_b   1.000
_cell.length_c   1.000
_cell.angle_alpha   90.00
_cell.angle_beta   90.00
_cell.angle_gamma   90.00
#
_symmetry.space_group_name_H-M   'P 1'
#
loop_
_entity.id
_entity.type
_entity.pdbx_description
1 polymer ?
#
loop_
_entity_poly.entity_id
_entity_poly.type
_entity_poly.pdbx_seq_one_letter_code
_entity_poly.pdbx_strand_id
1 'polypeptide(L)'
;METWTQGLNLLRLAERYGSPLYLHHPATLMRNFQEYVSIVGDPGHVRYPVKANPSPLVLEALARWGSGADCASKPEVQAALAAGVPISKLSYNTPAMDVRLAVWLLRQGATVVVDSASALAELSQVLGSEGSAESFAGELFVRINPGGLPGYSKKSDIQRYTAHGDAKSQFGIPSENILDLLAATDLPISGLHVHVGTMMDNLETFRFGLGFLHDLVDVLLADTDHPIGTVNLGGGLGLPHFPDQEFPTIAALGRALAGELDTGALDYHVEPGNSLVGDSFALLTRVLAMKEVRGRRWGLVDVGTDQLVKHTVARWEHEIVDSGHRPLPLEGPDGLCGPLCFAGDLLLPNTDLSGISKGDPLLVRHAGAYCEAIASHFNGRTAPACVVLEDDGTVRLGRDREDPFFEPALQTYRPLGFSENTDPNAGRGVPNDRLRSLQSEYMHHLAQDESYELRTARQLGERTYRFEVETRAQVGFVAMPLALRIVGDASITAVGLEMGWSRKEAPVWATRLTLTAGASLPAGETLPCTVTVSALAPGVGSGVAAAGHVHFQLGENGEFRGTAKVSVPES
;
A
#
# COMPACT_ATOMS: atom_id res chain seq x y z
N MET A 1 1.21 25.70 12.02
CA MET A 1 0.76 24.32 11.70
C MET A 1 -0.62 24.12 12.29
N GLU A 2 -1.62 24.06 11.45
CA GLU A 2 -2.96 23.73 11.89
C GLU A 2 -2.98 22.23 12.15
N THR A 3 -3.15 21.85 13.39
CA THR A 3 -3.11 20.45 13.76
C THR A 3 -4.53 19.96 13.96
N TRP A 4 -5.12 19.38 12.91
CA TRP A 4 -6.42 18.69 12.96
C TRP A 4 -6.48 17.66 14.11
N THR A 5 -5.33 17.29 14.68
CA THR A 5 -5.23 16.42 15.85
C THR A 5 -5.55 17.13 17.16
N GLN A 6 -5.52 18.49 17.21
CA GLN A 6 -5.82 19.23 18.43
C GLN A 6 -7.28 19.01 18.85
N GLY A 7 -7.49 18.74 20.13
CA GLY A 7 -8.81 18.47 20.70
C GLY A 7 -9.31 17.03 20.54
N LEU A 8 -8.57 16.13 19.89
CA LEU A 8 -8.92 14.71 19.84
C LEU A 8 -8.79 14.08 21.23
N ASN A 9 -9.80 13.33 21.63
CA ASN A 9 -9.72 12.50 22.83
C ASN A 9 -8.98 11.20 22.51
N LEU A 10 -7.65 11.22 22.66
CA LEU A 10 -6.77 10.10 22.32
C LEU A 10 -7.08 8.83 23.12
N LEU A 11 -7.46 9.00 24.40
CA LEU A 11 -7.81 7.87 25.26
C LEU A 11 -9.07 7.17 24.74
N ARG A 12 -10.11 7.91 24.39
CA ARG A 12 -11.36 7.36 23.85
C ARG A 12 -11.14 6.64 22.49
N LEU A 13 -10.26 7.18 21.65
CA LEU A 13 -9.90 6.53 20.37
C LEU A 13 -9.19 5.21 20.64
N ALA A 14 -8.21 5.18 21.55
CA ALA A 14 -7.48 3.98 21.92
C ALA A 14 -8.40 2.92 22.59
N GLU A 15 -9.36 3.33 23.40
CA GLU A 15 -10.34 2.42 24.02
C GLU A 15 -11.29 1.80 22.98
N ARG A 16 -11.72 2.61 22.00
CA ARG A 16 -12.70 2.16 21.01
C ARG A 16 -12.12 1.32 19.90
N TYR A 17 -10.92 1.67 19.40
CA TYR A 17 -10.32 1.07 18.20
C TYR A 17 -9.02 0.30 18.50
N GLY A 18 -8.57 0.33 19.75
CA GLY A 18 -7.28 -0.25 20.14
C GLY A 18 -6.09 0.62 19.75
N SER A 19 -4.88 0.15 20.11
CA SER A 19 -3.61 0.76 19.71
C SER A 19 -2.61 -0.35 19.31
N PRO A 20 -1.60 -0.07 18.47
CA PRO A 20 -1.38 1.17 17.71
C PRO A 20 -2.54 1.45 16.73
N LEU A 21 -2.78 2.72 16.38
CA LEU A 21 -3.89 3.12 15.53
C LEU A 21 -3.48 4.28 14.61
N TYR A 22 -3.57 4.10 13.30
CA TYR A 22 -3.44 5.23 12.37
C TYR A 22 -4.71 6.08 12.38
N LEU A 23 -4.52 7.38 12.39
CA LEU A 23 -5.57 8.39 12.25
C LEU A 23 -5.36 9.09 10.92
N HIS A 24 -6.36 9.08 10.04
CA HIS A 24 -6.31 9.73 8.73
C HIS A 24 -7.32 10.87 8.65
N HIS A 25 -6.88 12.03 8.16
CA HIS A 25 -7.69 13.22 7.96
C HIS A 25 -7.76 13.58 6.46
N PRO A 26 -8.80 13.17 5.73
CA PRO A 26 -8.92 13.37 4.28
C PRO A 26 -8.91 14.83 3.84
N ALA A 27 -9.46 15.74 4.67
CA ALA A 27 -9.50 17.17 4.32
C ALA A 27 -8.10 17.78 4.23
N THR A 28 -7.15 17.36 5.08
CA THR A 28 -5.75 17.77 4.97
C THR A 28 -5.13 17.26 3.67
N LEU A 29 -5.36 15.99 3.32
CA LEU A 29 -4.91 15.43 2.04
C LEU A 29 -5.48 16.20 0.84
N MET A 30 -6.79 16.50 0.87
CA MET A 30 -7.47 17.27 -0.18
C MET A 30 -6.86 18.65 -0.34
N ARG A 31 -6.67 19.39 0.74
CA ARG A 31 -6.06 20.74 0.72
C ARG A 31 -4.68 20.70 0.07
N ASN A 32 -3.81 19.78 0.51
CA ASN A 32 -2.46 19.64 -0.03
C ASN A 32 -2.49 19.29 -1.53
N PHE A 33 -3.39 18.39 -1.92
CA PHE A 33 -3.58 18.03 -3.32
C PHE A 33 -4.01 19.22 -4.17
N GLN A 34 -4.99 20.01 -3.73
CA GLN A 34 -5.46 21.20 -4.42
C GLN A 34 -4.37 22.27 -4.58
N GLU A 35 -3.50 22.44 -3.56
CA GLU A 35 -2.35 23.32 -3.68
C GLU A 35 -1.40 22.86 -4.80
N TYR A 36 -1.12 21.57 -4.95
CA TYR A 36 -0.33 21.04 -6.07
C TYR A 36 -1.03 21.20 -7.42
N VAL A 37 -2.33 20.93 -7.48
CA VAL A 37 -3.12 21.16 -8.70
C VAL A 37 -3.04 22.63 -9.14
N SER A 38 -3.03 23.57 -8.20
CA SER A 38 -2.88 25.00 -8.52
C SER A 38 -1.51 25.37 -9.11
N ILE A 39 -0.48 24.51 -8.91
CA ILE A 39 0.85 24.71 -9.50
C ILE A 39 0.89 24.22 -10.96
N VAL A 40 0.36 23.01 -11.21
CA VAL A 40 0.49 22.34 -12.52
C VAL A 40 -0.76 22.45 -13.40
N GLY A 41 -1.86 23.00 -12.89
CA GLY A 41 -3.08 23.30 -13.63
C GLY A 41 -4.04 22.13 -13.87
N ASP A 42 -3.57 20.90 -13.89
CA ASP A 42 -4.38 19.68 -14.09
C ASP A 42 -4.20 18.68 -12.94
N PRO A 43 -5.28 18.14 -12.37
CA PRO A 43 -5.19 17.11 -11.33
C PRO A 43 -4.39 15.86 -11.74
N GLY A 44 -4.46 15.48 -13.02
CA GLY A 44 -3.74 14.33 -13.56
C GLY A 44 -2.24 14.52 -13.68
N HIS A 45 -1.77 15.76 -13.67
CA HIS A 45 -0.36 16.12 -13.67
C HIS A 45 0.27 16.01 -12.27
N VAL A 46 -0.53 15.90 -11.22
CA VAL A 46 -0.07 15.48 -9.89
C VAL A 46 -0.02 13.95 -9.87
N ARG A 47 1.14 13.37 -10.13
CA ARG A 47 1.41 11.93 -10.19
C ARG A 47 1.80 11.44 -8.79
N TYR A 48 0.84 11.03 -7.99
CA TYR A 48 1.11 10.62 -6.61
C TYR A 48 2.03 9.39 -6.53
N PRO A 49 3.20 9.47 -5.87
CA PRO A 49 4.08 8.31 -5.71
C PRO A 49 3.48 7.31 -4.70
N VAL A 50 3.01 6.17 -5.20
CA VAL A 50 2.34 5.12 -4.41
C VAL A 50 3.20 4.65 -3.24
N LYS A 51 4.52 4.59 -3.44
CA LYS A 51 5.53 4.28 -2.40
C LYS A 51 5.48 5.15 -1.15
N ALA A 52 4.89 6.36 -1.23
CA ALA A 52 4.78 7.23 -0.05
C ALA A 52 3.74 6.70 0.95
N ASN A 53 2.58 6.28 0.47
CA ASN A 53 1.56 5.58 1.25
C ASN A 53 0.60 4.82 0.32
N PRO A 54 0.70 3.47 0.23
CA PRO A 54 -0.09 2.65 -0.68
C PRO A 54 -1.50 2.35 -0.15
N SER A 55 -1.92 2.99 0.94
CA SER A 55 -3.25 2.75 1.54
C SER A 55 -4.36 3.00 0.53
N PRO A 56 -5.33 2.07 0.37
CA PRO A 56 -6.51 2.30 -0.45
C PRO A 56 -7.27 3.58 -0.10
N LEU A 57 -7.27 3.98 1.19
CA LEU A 57 -7.89 5.23 1.65
C LEU A 57 -7.30 6.47 0.97
N VAL A 58 -5.99 6.47 0.71
CA VAL A 58 -5.28 7.55 0.02
C VAL A 58 -5.48 7.42 -1.49
N LEU A 59 -5.23 6.24 -2.05
CA LEU A 59 -5.27 6.03 -3.50
C LEU A 59 -6.66 6.27 -4.09
N GLU A 60 -7.71 5.74 -3.46
CA GLU A 60 -9.10 5.95 -3.90
C GLU A 60 -9.54 7.41 -3.76
N ALA A 61 -9.10 8.13 -2.73
CA ALA A 61 -9.39 9.54 -2.57
C ALA A 61 -8.73 10.36 -3.69
N LEU A 62 -7.43 10.16 -3.92
CA LEU A 62 -6.68 10.85 -4.97
C LEU A 62 -7.20 10.52 -6.38
N ALA A 63 -7.53 9.25 -6.65
CA ALA A 63 -8.13 8.84 -7.93
C ALA A 63 -9.46 9.55 -8.20
N ARG A 64 -10.34 9.62 -7.19
CA ARG A 64 -11.62 10.36 -7.29
C ARG A 64 -11.43 11.85 -7.55
N TRP A 65 -10.35 12.44 -7.07
CA TRP A 65 -10.01 13.86 -7.31
C TRP A 65 -9.26 14.08 -8.63
N GLY A 66 -9.00 13.01 -9.37
CA GLY A 66 -8.42 13.06 -10.70
C GLY A 66 -6.89 12.97 -10.75
N SER A 67 -6.21 12.70 -9.63
CA SER A 67 -4.76 12.50 -9.57
C SER A 67 -4.30 11.39 -10.50
N GLY A 68 -3.09 11.51 -11.03
CA GLY A 68 -2.31 10.40 -11.55
C GLY A 68 -1.59 9.64 -10.43
N ALA A 69 -0.82 8.62 -10.79
CA ALA A 69 0.00 7.86 -9.86
C ALA A 69 1.38 7.56 -10.44
N ASP A 70 2.44 7.71 -9.64
CA ASP A 70 3.79 7.23 -9.93
C ASP A 70 4.02 5.89 -9.22
N CYS A 71 4.33 4.85 -10.00
CA CYS A 71 4.43 3.46 -9.56
C CYS A 71 5.85 2.93 -9.79
N ALA A 72 6.48 2.39 -8.76
CA ALA A 72 7.83 1.81 -8.84
C ALA A 72 7.83 0.28 -8.99
N SER A 73 6.67 -0.36 -9.00
CA SER A 73 6.55 -1.82 -9.08
C SER A 73 5.21 -2.27 -9.65
N LYS A 74 5.16 -3.52 -10.12
CA LYS A 74 3.90 -4.13 -10.59
C LYS A 74 2.80 -4.14 -9.51
N PRO A 75 3.05 -4.46 -8.23
CA PRO A 75 2.03 -4.33 -7.18
C PRO A 75 1.49 -2.91 -7.02
N GLU A 76 2.33 -1.88 -7.14
CA GLU A 76 1.88 -0.48 -7.06
C GLU A 76 1.01 -0.11 -8.26
N VAL A 77 1.35 -0.54 -9.48
CA VAL A 77 0.51 -0.39 -10.68
C VAL A 77 -0.87 -1.03 -10.45
N GLN A 78 -0.89 -2.26 -9.91
CA GLN A 78 -2.14 -2.96 -9.61
C GLN A 78 -2.98 -2.23 -8.55
N ALA A 79 -2.34 -1.71 -7.50
CA ALA A 79 -3.00 -0.95 -6.45
C ALA A 79 -3.62 0.36 -6.99
N ALA A 80 -2.87 1.11 -7.81
CA ALA A 80 -3.36 2.34 -8.41
C ALA A 80 -4.55 2.10 -9.36
N LEU A 81 -4.47 1.08 -10.21
CA LEU A 81 -5.58 0.68 -11.10
C LEU A 81 -6.81 0.23 -10.30
N ALA A 82 -6.62 -0.57 -9.25
CA ALA A 82 -7.70 -1.03 -8.38
C ALA A 82 -8.38 0.13 -7.62
N ALA A 83 -7.63 1.18 -7.29
CA ALA A 83 -8.16 2.40 -6.70
C ALA A 83 -8.91 3.31 -7.69
N GLY A 84 -8.88 2.99 -8.99
CA GLY A 84 -9.59 3.72 -10.02
C GLY A 84 -8.76 4.78 -10.76
N VAL A 85 -7.43 4.80 -10.61
CA VAL A 85 -6.57 5.68 -11.42
C VAL A 85 -6.60 5.21 -12.87
N PRO A 86 -6.94 6.07 -13.85
CA PRO A 86 -6.89 5.69 -15.27
C PRO A 86 -5.47 5.35 -15.71
N ILE A 87 -5.32 4.32 -16.53
CA ILE A 87 -4.00 3.85 -16.99
C ILE A 87 -3.20 4.95 -17.70
N SER A 88 -3.86 5.85 -18.42
CA SER A 88 -3.24 7.02 -19.07
C SER A 88 -2.69 8.07 -18.10
N LYS A 89 -3.05 7.97 -16.81
CA LYS A 89 -2.53 8.82 -15.73
C LYS A 89 -1.52 8.10 -14.83
N LEU A 90 -1.06 6.90 -15.22
CA LEU A 90 0.00 6.18 -14.51
C LEU A 90 1.38 6.52 -15.08
N SER A 91 2.34 6.70 -14.19
CA SER A 91 3.77 6.64 -14.50
C SER A 91 4.35 5.35 -13.92
N TYR A 92 5.24 4.68 -14.67
CA TYR A 92 6.04 3.57 -14.19
C TYR A 92 7.51 3.98 -14.19
N ASN A 93 8.05 4.20 -13.00
CA ASN A 93 9.36 4.79 -12.77
C ASN A 93 10.11 3.99 -11.72
N THR A 94 11.12 3.23 -12.13
CA THR A 94 11.90 2.36 -11.26
C THR A 94 13.33 2.17 -11.78
N PRO A 95 14.34 2.12 -10.89
CA PRO A 95 15.72 1.87 -11.32
C PRO A 95 15.96 0.42 -11.79
N ALA A 96 15.06 -0.50 -11.46
CA ALA A 96 15.13 -1.92 -11.87
C ALA A 96 13.87 -2.26 -12.69
N MET A 97 13.83 -1.78 -13.94
CA MET A 97 12.66 -1.87 -14.80
C MET A 97 12.37 -3.32 -15.23
N ASP A 98 11.13 -3.76 -15.03
CA ASP A 98 10.56 -4.89 -15.76
C ASP A 98 10.16 -4.41 -17.15
N VAL A 99 11.00 -4.69 -18.15
CA VAL A 99 10.81 -4.20 -19.52
C VAL A 99 9.53 -4.75 -20.16
N ARG A 100 9.12 -5.97 -19.82
CA ARG A 100 7.86 -6.54 -20.35
C ARG A 100 6.64 -5.79 -19.80
N LEU A 101 6.67 -5.45 -18.51
CA LEU A 101 5.65 -4.61 -17.90
C LEU A 101 5.67 -3.21 -18.52
N ALA A 102 6.84 -2.62 -18.74
CA ALA A 102 7.00 -1.31 -19.38
C ALA A 102 6.39 -1.28 -20.78
N VAL A 103 6.71 -2.28 -21.64
CA VAL A 103 6.11 -2.42 -22.97
C VAL A 103 4.59 -2.53 -22.90
N TRP A 104 4.08 -3.36 -22.00
CA TRP A 104 2.64 -3.50 -21.83
C TRP A 104 1.99 -2.16 -21.42
N LEU A 105 2.58 -1.45 -20.45
CA LEU A 105 2.08 -0.15 -19.98
C LEU A 105 2.08 0.89 -21.10
N LEU A 106 3.17 1.02 -21.87
CA LEU A 106 3.25 1.91 -23.03
C LEU A 106 2.12 1.64 -24.05
N ARG A 107 1.85 0.38 -24.34
CA ARG A 107 0.76 -0.01 -25.25
C ARG A 107 -0.62 0.32 -24.72
N GLN A 108 -0.78 0.32 -23.40
CA GLN A 108 -2.04 0.68 -22.75
C GLN A 108 -2.20 2.20 -22.54
N GLY A 109 -1.23 3.01 -22.91
CA GLY A 109 -1.29 4.47 -22.81
C GLY A 109 -0.73 5.07 -21.52
N ALA A 110 0.02 4.29 -20.72
CA ALA A 110 0.70 4.81 -19.54
C ALA A 110 2.02 5.50 -19.90
N THR A 111 2.50 6.34 -19.00
CA THR A 111 3.86 6.90 -19.06
C THR A 111 4.87 5.90 -18.51
N VAL A 112 5.98 5.68 -19.19
CA VAL A 112 7.13 4.91 -18.70
C VAL A 112 8.34 5.84 -18.60
N VAL A 113 8.99 5.84 -17.45
CA VAL A 113 10.19 6.65 -17.18
C VAL A 113 11.41 5.75 -17.11
N VAL A 114 12.30 5.87 -18.08
CA VAL A 114 13.53 5.06 -18.16
C VAL A 114 14.63 5.70 -17.33
N ASP A 115 15.21 4.91 -16.42
CA ASP A 115 16.21 5.37 -15.43
C ASP A 115 17.67 5.11 -15.89
N SER A 116 17.90 4.34 -16.96
CA SER A 116 19.25 3.99 -17.42
C SER A 116 19.34 3.74 -18.92
N ALA A 117 20.52 3.94 -19.49
CA ALA A 117 20.80 3.63 -20.90
C ALA A 117 20.58 2.16 -21.25
N SER A 118 20.90 1.24 -20.33
CA SER A 118 20.68 -0.19 -20.51
C SER A 118 19.20 -0.54 -20.60
N ALA A 119 18.35 0.05 -19.74
CA ALA A 119 16.91 -0.14 -19.78
C ALA A 119 16.29 0.42 -21.08
N LEU A 120 16.78 1.57 -21.58
CA LEU A 120 16.34 2.11 -22.85
C LEU A 120 16.71 1.19 -24.04
N ALA A 121 17.93 0.67 -24.05
CA ALA A 121 18.38 -0.27 -25.09
C ALA A 121 17.58 -1.58 -25.08
N GLU A 122 17.30 -2.14 -23.91
CA GLU A 122 16.49 -3.36 -23.78
C GLU A 122 15.03 -3.10 -24.21
N LEU A 123 14.47 -1.96 -23.85
CA LEU A 123 13.13 -1.54 -24.26
C LEU A 123 13.05 -1.43 -25.81
N SER A 124 14.04 -0.77 -26.43
CA SER A 124 14.15 -0.65 -27.88
C SER A 124 14.25 -2.01 -28.55
N GLN A 125 15.06 -2.92 -28.03
CA GLN A 125 15.19 -4.28 -28.56
C GLN A 125 13.87 -5.06 -28.49
N VAL A 126 13.14 -5.00 -27.38
CA VAL A 126 11.85 -5.71 -27.22
C VAL A 126 10.80 -5.13 -28.18
N LEU A 127 10.66 -3.81 -28.24
CA LEU A 127 9.72 -3.15 -29.14
C LEU A 127 10.07 -3.41 -30.61
N GLY A 128 11.35 -3.36 -30.98
CA GLY A 128 11.82 -3.64 -32.34
C GLY A 128 11.61 -5.09 -32.78
N SER A 129 11.83 -6.07 -31.89
CA SER A 129 11.61 -7.48 -32.19
C SER A 129 10.15 -7.86 -32.45
N GLU A 130 9.22 -7.09 -31.91
CA GLU A 130 7.79 -7.26 -32.05
C GLU A 130 7.17 -6.46 -33.21
N GLY A 131 8.02 -5.74 -34.00
CA GLY A 131 7.58 -4.93 -35.16
C GLY A 131 6.75 -3.70 -34.78
N SER A 132 6.85 -3.23 -33.55
CA SER A 132 6.06 -2.12 -32.99
C SER A 132 6.91 -1.00 -32.40
N ALA A 133 8.15 -0.85 -32.87
CA ALA A 133 9.07 0.17 -32.37
C ALA A 133 8.59 1.62 -32.58
N GLU A 134 7.72 1.86 -33.56
CA GLU A 134 7.34 3.20 -33.98
C GLU A 134 5.99 3.71 -33.43
N SER A 135 5.17 2.88 -32.78
CA SER A 135 3.88 3.39 -32.26
C SER A 135 3.39 2.64 -31.01
N PHE A 136 3.39 3.30 -29.92
CA PHE A 136 2.65 2.96 -28.71
C PHE A 136 1.75 4.13 -28.29
N ALA A 137 0.70 3.86 -27.52
CA ALA A 137 -0.28 4.87 -27.14
C ALA A 137 0.17 5.73 -25.94
N GLY A 138 1.15 5.25 -25.18
CA GLY A 138 1.67 5.91 -23.98
C GLY A 138 2.81 6.87 -24.25
N GLU A 139 3.40 7.37 -23.20
CA GLU A 139 4.49 8.33 -23.23
C GLU A 139 5.79 7.68 -22.73
N LEU A 140 6.90 8.00 -23.37
CA LEU A 140 8.23 7.54 -22.97
C LEU A 140 9.07 8.71 -22.49
N PHE A 141 9.41 8.69 -21.21
CA PHE A 141 10.26 9.69 -20.57
C PHE A 141 11.63 9.11 -20.23
N VAL A 142 12.60 9.98 -20.12
CA VAL A 142 13.92 9.64 -19.58
C VAL A 142 14.17 10.39 -18.27
N ARG A 143 14.65 9.67 -17.26
CA ARG A 143 15.06 10.26 -16.00
C ARG A 143 16.52 10.68 -16.06
N ILE A 144 16.77 11.94 -15.74
CA ILE A 144 18.08 12.55 -15.84
C ILE A 144 18.63 12.84 -14.45
N ASN A 145 19.91 12.58 -14.28
CA ASN A 145 20.67 12.97 -13.10
C ASN A 145 21.53 14.19 -13.46
N PRO A 146 21.20 15.40 -12.97
CA PRO A 146 21.97 16.61 -13.28
C PRO A 146 23.33 16.68 -12.56
N GLY A 147 23.59 15.79 -11.58
CA GLY A 147 24.90 15.63 -10.96
C GLY A 147 25.30 16.65 -9.91
N GLY A 148 24.48 17.62 -9.58
CA GLY A 148 24.87 18.72 -8.68
C GLY A 148 23.88 19.05 -7.57
N LEU A 149 22.82 18.27 -7.41
CA LEU A 149 21.77 18.57 -6.46
C LEU A 149 22.06 17.98 -5.07
N PRO A 150 22.23 18.83 -4.05
CA PRO A 150 22.44 18.37 -2.69
C PRO A 150 21.15 17.77 -2.10
N GLY A 151 21.30 16.84 -1.16
CA GLY A 151 20.19 16.37 -0.34
C GLY A 151 19.80 17.37 0.76
N TYR A 152 19.05 16.91 1.76
CA TYR A 152 18.62 17.73 2.90
C TYR A 152 19.80 18.42 3.59
N SER A 153 19.76 19.75 3.69
CA SER A 153 20.93 20.55 4.02
C SER A 153 21.31 20.54 5.50
N LYS A 154 20.34 20.32 6.40
CA LYS A 154 20.53 20.49 7.86
C LYS A 154 21.06 19.25 8.58
N LYS A 155 21.12 18.07 7.92
CA LYS A 155 21.62 16.81 8.51
C LYS A 155 22.61 16.14 7.54
N SER A 156 23.90 16.43 7.70
CA SER A 156 24.95 15.93 6.79
C SER A 156 25.12 14.41 6.79
N ASP A 157 24.76 13.74 7.88
CA ASP A 157 24.86 12.29 8.03
C ASP A 157 23.79 11.51 7.23
N ILE A 158 22.65 12.15 6.93
CA ILE A 158 21.59 11.59 6.09
C ILE A 158 21.51 12.23 4.71
N GLN A 159 22.28 13.28 4.43
CA GLN A 159 22.24 14.02 3.17
C GLN A 159 22.35 13.09 1.96
N ARG A 160 23.25 12.11 1.98
CA ARG A 160 23.43 11.13 0.90
C ARG A 160 22.19 10.27 0.61
N TYR A 161 21.31 10.06 1.59
CA TYR A 161 20.07 9.30 1.42
C TYR A 161 18.93 10.13 0.86
N THR A 162 19.08 11.44 0.89
CA THR A 162 18.07 12.41 0.43
C THR A 162 18.45 13.05 -0.91
N ALA A 163 19.70 12.91 -1.37
CA ALA A 163 20.21 13.47 -2.61
C ALA A 163 19.97 12.51 -3.79
N HIS A 164 18.93 12.73 -4.55
CA HIS A 164 18.60 11.88 -5.72
C HIS A 164 19.23 12.39 -7.02
N GLY A 165 19.51 13.67 -7.14
CA GLY A 165 20.18 14.31 -8.29
C GLY A 165 21.67 14.61 -8.05
N ASP A 166 22.33 13.94 -7.10
CA ASP A 166 23.75 14.06 -6.82
C ASP A 166 24.58 13.13 -7.72
N ALA A 167 25.80 13.49 -8.03
CA ALA A 167 26.70 12.70 -8.86
C ALA A 167 27.02 11.28 -8.32
N LYS A 168 26.79 11.02 -7.05
CA LYS A 168 26.96 9.70 -6.42
C LYS A 168 25.65 8.93 -6.26
N SER A 169 24.54 9.48 -6.71
CA SER A 169 23.25 8.82 -6.72
C SER A 169 23.21 7.70 -7.77
N GLN A 170 22.57 6.59 -7.44
CA GLN A 170 22.35 5.49 -8.38
C GLN A 170 21.18 5.73 -9.34
N PHE A 171 20.51 6.87 -9.28
CA PHE A 171 19.31 7.16 -10.07
C PHE A 171 19.61 8.05 -11.27
N GLY A 172 18.94 7.75 -12.37
CA GLY A 172 18.91 8.57 -13.57
C GLY A 172 20.14 8.43 -14.47
N ILE A 173 19.96 8.84 -15.71
CA ILE A 173 21.02 8.92 -16.73
C ILE A 173 21.83 10.18 -16.45
N PRO A 174 23.17 10.11 -16.34
CA PRO A 174 24.00 11.30 -16.18
C PRO A 174 23.76 12.33 -17.28
N SER A 175 23.63 13.61 -16.92
CA SER A 175 23.32 14.68 -17.86
C SER A 175 24.31 14.78 -19.03
N GLU A 176 25.59 14.50 -18.78
CA GLU A 176 26.65 14.51 -19.81
C GLU A 176 26.48 13.45 -20.89
N ASN A 177 25.68 12.39 -20.63
CA ASN A 177 25.46 11.29 -21.57
C ASN A 177 24.12 11.39 -22.31
N ILE A 178 23.26 12.34 -21.97
CA ILE A 178 21.86 12.34 -22.41
C ILE A 178 21.72 12.65 -23.90
N LEU A 179 22.48 13.61 -24.42
CA LEU A 179 22.40 14.00 -25.82
C LEU A 179 22.83 12.87 -26.76
N ASP A 180 23.96 12.24 -26.46
CA ASP A 180 24.46 11.10 -27.24
C ASP A 180 23.48 9.91 -27.20
N LEU A 181 22.87 9.67 -26.03
CA LEU A 181 21.90 8.59 -25.85
C LEU A 181 20.63 8.84 -26.65
N LEU A 182 20.10 10.05 -26.62
CA LEU A 182 18.88 10.39 -27.34
C LEU A 182 19.11 10.45 -28.85
N ALA A 183 20.25 10.95 -29.30
CA ALA A 183 20.62 10.91 -30.70
C ALA A 183 20.80 9.47 -31.26
N ALA A 184 21.05 8.48 -30.38
CA ALA A 184 21.25 7.07 -30.75
C ALA A 184 19.98 6.23 -30.67
N THR A 185 18.85 6.75 -30.21
CA THR A 185 17.60 5.98 -30.08
C THR A 185 16.53 6.43 -31.08
N ASP A 186 15.89 5.47 -31.74
CA ASP A 186 14.74 5.72 -32.62
C ASP A 186 13.41 5.75 -31.85
N LEU A 187 13.41 5.50 -30.52
CA LEU A 187 12.21 5.57 -29.72
C LEU A 187 11.76 7.01 -29.51
N PRO A 188 10.45 7.33 -29.66
CA PRO A 188 9.93 8.67 -29.52
C PRO A 188 9.91 9.09 -28.04
N ILE A 189 10.96 9.77 -27.60
CA ILE A 189 11.01 10.34 -26.23
C ILE A 189 10.11 11.56 -26.19
N SER A 190 9.07 11.55 -25.37
CA SER A 190 8.07 12.60 -25.26
C SER A 190 8.20 13.46 -24.00
N GLY A 191 9.07 13.09 -23.07
CA GLY A 191 9.25 13.87 -21.85
C GLY A 191 10.56 13.62 -21.10
N LEU A 192 10.89 14.60 -20.28
CA LEU A 192 12.06 14.58 -19.40
C LEU A 192 11.62 14.52 -17.94
N HIS A 193 12.34 13.76 -17.14
CA HIS A 193 12.09 13.61 -15.71
C HIS A 193 13.35 13.92 -14.90
N VAL A 194 13.20 14.70 -13.84
CA VAL A 194 14.21 14.87 -12.79
C VAL A 194 13.58 14.66 -11.42
N HIS A 195 14.29 14.03 -10.50
CA HIS A 195 13.86 13.99 -9.12
C HIS A 195 14.95 14.62 -8.25
N VAL A 196 14.66 15.83 -7.75
CA VAL A 196 15.65 16.67 -7.08
C VAL A 196 16.15 16.09 -5.76
N GLY A 197 15.31 15.36 -5.03
CA GLY A 197 15.68 14.78 -3.74
C GLY A 197 14.46 14.45 -2.87
N THR A 198 14.70 14.17 -1.60
CA THR A 198 13.63 14.00 -0.61
C THR A 198 13.87 14.86 0.61
N MET A 199 12.79 15.30 1.27
CA MET A 199 12.83 16.20 2.43
C MET A 199 13.61 17.49 2.16
N MET A 200 13.42 18.06 0.97
CA MET A 200 14.08 19.32 0.57
C MET A 200 13.51 20.49 1.37
N ASP A 201 14.40 21.27 1.96
CA ASP A 201 14.10 22.41 2.85
C ASP A 201 14.37 23.76 2.21
N ASN A 202 14.63 23.78 0.90
CA ASN A 202 14.86 25.01 0.13
C ASN A 202 14.22 24.93 -1.25
N LEU A 203 13.94 26.07 -1.85
CA LEU A 203 13.31 26.20 -3.16
C LEU A 203 14.31 26.31 -4.33
N GLU A 204 15.55 26.64 -4.05
CA GLU A 204 16.57 26.82 -5.09
C GLU A 204 16.88 25.52 -5.82
N THR A 205 16.81 24.39 -5.11
CA THR A 205 16.99 23.06 -5.71
C THR A 205 15.92 22.76 -6.75
N PHE A 206 14.66 23.16 -6.50
CA PHE A 206 13.56 23.00 -7.47
C PHE A 206 13.73 23.92 -8.67
N ARG A 207 14.10 25.18 -8.44
CA ARG A 207 14.40 26.13 -9.53
C ARG A 207 15.55 25.64 -10.39
N PHE A 208 16.64 25.18 -9.78
CA PHE A 208 17.75 24.61 -10.52
C PHE A 208 17.32 23.41 -11.37
N GLY A 209 16.53 22.47 -10.79
CA GLY A 209 16.03 21.30 -11.51
C GLY A 209 15.15 21.68 -12.69
N LEU A 210 14.26 22.67 -12.53
CA LEU A 210 13.39 23.15 -13.60
C LEU A 210 14.18 23.88 -14.69
N GLY A 211 15.05 24.82 -14.32
CA GLY A 211 15.90 25.56 -15.27
C GLY A 211 16.80 24.61 -16.07
N PHE A 212 17.41 23.63 -15.41
CA PHE A 212 18.19 22.58 -16.07
C PHE A 212 17.36 21.79 -17.11
N LEU A 213 16.11 21.45 -16.78
CA LEU A 213 15.24 20.73 -17.71
C LEU A 213 14.84 21.62 -18.89
N HIS A 214 14.57 22.92 -18.69
CA HIS A 214 14.27 23.87 -19.78
C HIS A 214 15.45 24.01 -20.73
N ASP A 215 16.66 24.25 -20.21
CA ASP A 215 17.87 24.36 -21.03
C ASP A 215 18.08 23.08 -21.88
N LEU A 216 17.79 21.90 -21.29
CA LEU A 216 17.92 20.63 -22.00
C LEU A 216 16.82 20.43 -23.04
N VAL A 217 15.58 20.83 -22.77
CA VAL A 217 14.48 20.79 -23.74
C VAL A 217 14.81 21.66 -24.96
N ASP A 218 15.32 22.88 -24.75
CA ASP A 218 15.69 23.79 -25.84
C ASP A 218 16.76 23.18 -26.75
N VAL A 219 17.78 22.52 -26.16
CA VAL A 219 18.82 21.82 -26.94
C VAL A 219 18.24 20.64 -27.71
N LEU A 220 17.42 19.82 -27.05
CA LEU A 220 16.85 18.61 -27.69
C LEU A 220 15.89 18.93 -28.82
N LEU A 221 15.06 19.97 -28.68
CA LEU A 221 14.16 20.44 -29.73
C LEU A 221 14.91 21.05 -30.92
N ALA A 222 16.11 21.56 -30.69
CA ALA A 222 16.96 22.11 -31.76
C ALA A 222 17.75 21.03 -32.52
N ASP A 223 18.18 19.97 -31.82
CA ASP A 223 19.16 19.00 -32.32
C ASP A 223 18.55 17.61 -32.62
N THR A 224 17.30 17.34 -32.24
CA THR A 224 16.64 16.04 -32.42
C THR A 224 15.19 16.21 -32.89
N ASP A 225 14.61 15.11 -33.43
CA ASP A 225 13.21 15.00 -33.82
C ASP A 225 12.31 14.43 -32.70
N HIS A 226 12.81 14.34 -31.46
CA HIS A 226 12.02 13.81 -30.34
C HIS A 226 10.87 14.76 -29.99
N PRO A 227 9.64 14.22 -29.79
CA PRO A 227 8.44 15.04 -29.54
C PRO A 227 8.35 15.44 -28.05
N ILE A 228 9.37 16.13 -27.53
CA ILE A 228 9.40 16.54 -26.12
C ILE A 228 8.29 17.58 -25.87
N GLY A 229 7.28 17.18 -25.09
CA GLY A 229 6.15 18.03 -24.72
C GLY A 229 5.88 18.08 -23.22
N THR A 230 6.57 17.23 -22.43
CA THR A 230 6.30 17.12 -20.99
C THR A 230 7.60 17.18 -20.17
N VAL A 231 7.51 17.87 -19.05
CA VAL A 231 8.58 17.96 -18.04
C VAL A 231 8.04 17.50 -16.70
N ASN A 232 8.67 16.48 -16.10
CA ASN A 232 8.32 15.98 -14.77
C ASN A 232 9.41 16.36 -13.77
N LEU A 233 9.06 17.21 -12.81
CA LEU A 233 9.94 17.70 -11.75
C LEU A 233 10.12 16.70 -10.59
N GLY A 234 9.45 15.55 -10.65
CA GLY A 234 9.41 14.63 -9.53
C GLY A 234 8.78 15.23 -8.28
N GLY A 235 9.25 14.80 -7.14
CA GLY A 235 8.80 15.32 -5.86
C GLY A 235 9.94 15.92 -5.05
N GLY A 236 9.84 15.78 -3.73
CA GLY A 236 10.96 16.09 -2.86
C GLY A 236 10.71 17.16 -1.81
N LEU A 237 9.68 18.00 -1.96
CA LEU A 237 9.36 19.00 -0.93
C LEU A 237 9.14 18.31 0.42
N GLY A 238 9.89 18.78 1.42
CA GLY A 238 9.84 18.28 2.78
C GLY A 238 8.61 18.75 3.54
N LEU A 239 8.47 18.18 4.72
CA LEU A 239 7.43 18.50 5.69
C LEU A 239 8.10 18.66 7.06
N PRO A 240 7.86 19.77 7.80
CA PRO A 240 8.40 19.91 9.14
C PRO A 240 7.79 18.87 10.08
N HIS A 241 8.62 18.10 10.76
CA HIS A 241 8.19 17.15 11.80
C HIS A 241 8.19 17.77 13.20
N PHE A 242 8.91 18.89 13.35
CA PHE A 242 8.99 19.65 14.60
C PHE A 242 8.71 21.13 14.33
N PRO A 243 8.18 21.88 15.31
CA PRO A 243 7.81 23.29 15.13
C PRO A 243 8.98 24.23 14.81
N ASP A 244 10.20 23.87 15.18
CA ASP A 244 11.44 24.63 14.93
C ASP A 244 12.06 24.36 13.56
N GLN A 245 11.54 23.39 12.82
CA GLN A 245 11.99 23.10 11.45
C GLN A 245 11.31 24.04 10.44
N GLU A 246 12.12 24.65 9.61
CA GLU A 246 11.65 25.53 8.54
C GLU A 246 11.68 24.76 7.21
N PHE A 247 10.51 24.53 6.64
CA PHE A 247 10.32 24.01 5.29
C PHE A 247 9.44 24.96 4.50
N PRO A 248 9.69 25.12 3.19
CA PRO A 248 8.79 25.85 2.32
C PRO A 248 7.41 25.18 2.27
N THR A 249 6.37 25.98 2.20
CA THR A 249 5.01 25.47 1.95
C THR A 249 4.81 25.12 0.47
N ILE A 250 3.80 24.31 0.14
CA ILE A 250 3.41 24.00 -1.24
C ILE A 250 3.10 25.29 -2.00
N ALA A 251 2.37 26.22 -1.37
CA ALA A 251 2.09 27.53 -1.96
C ALA A 251 3.36 28.36 -2.21
N ALA A 252 4.40 28.25 -1.36
CA ALA A 252 5.69 28.91 -1.60
C ALA A 252 6.43 28.29 -2.79
N LEU A 253 6.37 26.97 -2.96
CA LEU A 253 6.89 26.27 -4.13
C LEU A 253 6.18 26.78 -5.41
N GLY A 254 4.85 26.84 -5.41
CA GLY A 254 4.09 27.35 -6.55
C GLY A 254 4.50 28.77 -6.96
N ARG A 255 4.62 29.69 -5.97
CA ARG A 255 5.11 31.05 -6.25
C ARG A 255 6.55 31.08 -6.77
N ALA A 256 7.40 30.19 -6.30
CA ALA A 256 8.79 30.13 -6.73
C ALA A 256 8.94 29.67 -8.19
N LEU A 257 8.03 28.81 -8.66
CA LEU A 257 8.06 28.23 -10.00
C LEU A 257 7.14 28.95 -11.00
N ALA A 258 6.21 29.80 -10.54
CA ALA A 258 5.17 30.40 -11.38
C ALA A 258 5.68 31.13 -12.63
N GLY A 259 6.83 31.82 -12.52
CA GLY A 259 7.41 32.55 -13.67
C GLY A 259 8.11 31.66 -14.70
N GLU A 260 8.39 30.40 -14.33
CA GLU A 260 9.10 29.44 -15.17
C GLU A 260 8.14 28.41 -15.77
N LEU A 261 6.99 28.15 -15.11
CA LEU A 261 5.94 27.24 -15.60
C LEU A 261 5.02 27.87 -16.67
N ASP A 262 5.10 29.16 -16.91
CA ASP A 262 4.20 29.90 -17.84
C ASP A 262 4.73 29.94 -19.29
N THR A 263 5.40 28.90 -19.75
CA THR A 263 5.97 28.89 -21.11
C THR A 263 4.96 28.51 -22.20
N GLY A 264 3.77 28.00 -21.82
CA GLY A 264 2.67 27.66 -22.73
C GLY A 264 2.94 26.53 -23.75
N ALA A 265 4.15 25.97 -23.74
CA ALA A 265 4.62 24.99 -24.72
C ALA A 265 4.80 23.58 -24.11
N LEU A 266 4.87 23.46 -22.79
CA LEU A 266 5.16 22.22 -22.09
C LEU A 266 4.10 21.90 -21.04
N ASP A 267 3.80 20.62 -20.87
CA ASP A 267 3.06 20.11 -19.72
C ASP A 267 4.01 19.82 -18.55
N TYR A 268 3.59 20.20 -17.35
CA TYR A 268 4.40 20.03 -16.14
C TYR A 268 3.78 19.02 -15.18
N HIS A 269 4.53 17.97 -14.86
CA HIS A 269 4.14 16.96 -13.86
C HIS A 269 4.94 17.11 -12.56
N VAL A 270 4.31 16.72 -11.45
CA VAL A 270 4.95 16.64 -10.12
C VAL A 270 4.59 15.35 -9.41
N GLU A 271 5.49 14.87 -8.55
CA GLU A 271 5.36 13.61 -7.80
C GLU A 271 5.47 13.84 -6.27
N PRO A 272 4.56 14.61 -5.65
CA PRO A 272 4.68 14.95 -4.24
C PRO A 272 4.35 13.76 -3.34
N GLY A 273 5.29 13.36 -2.47
CA GLY A 273 5.10 12.34 -1.44
C GLY A 273 4.91 12.96 -0.05
N ASN A 274 6.02 13.33 0.61
CA ASN A 274 6.00 13.81 2.00
C ASN A 274 5.03 14.96 2.24
N SER A 275 5.13 16.01 1.47
CA SER A 275 4.30 17.22 1.63
C SER A 275 2.85 17.05 1.22
N LEU A 276 2.52 15.99 0.45
CA LEU A 276 1.14 15.69 0.08
C LEU A 276 0.41 14.89 1.17
N VAL A 277 1.00 13.78 1.64
CA VAL A 277 0.29 12.83 2.51
C VAL A 277 0.80 12.83 3.96
N GLY A 278 1.98 13.39 4.22
CA GLY A 278 2.68 13.23 5.50
C GLY A 278 1.89 13.74 6.70
N ASP A 279 1.33 14.94 6.62
CA ASP A 279 0.58 15.60 7.70
C ASP A 279 -0.91 15.21 7.75
N SER A 280 -1.38 14.42 6.77
CA SER A 280 -2.75 13.91 6.78
C SER A 280 -2.96 12.65 7.64
N PHE A 281 -1.88 12.13 8.25
CA PHE A 281 -1.93 11.01 9.19
C PHE A 281 -1.16 11.30 10.46
N ALA A 282 -1.66 10.70 11.55
CA ALA A 282 -0.95 10.55 12.80
C ALA A 282 -1.02 9.08 13.26
N LEU A 283 -0.14 8.68 14.18
CA LEU A 283 -0.11 7.32 14.72
C LEU A 283 -0.25 7.36 16.24
N LEU A 284 -1.39 6.89 16.72
CA LEU A 284 -1.72 6.77 18.13
C LEU A 284 -1.05 5.52 18.71
N THR A 285 -0.39 5.69 19.85
CA THR A 285 0.25 4.63 20.62
C THR A 285 -0.13 4.72 22.10
N ARG A 286 0.09 3.66 22.86
CA ARG A 286 -0.12 3.63 24.31
C ARG A 286 1.13 3.18 25.04
N VAL A 287 1.35 3.73 26.21
CA VAL A 287 2.38 3.30 27.15
C VAL A 287 1.99 1.95 27.76
N LEU A 288 2.71 0.90 27.37
CA LEU A 288 2.49 -0.47 27.85
C LEU A 288 3.09 -0.71 29.23
N ALA A 289 4.25 -0.09 29.48
CA ALA A 289 5.00 -0.26 30.72
C ALA A 289 5.90 0.95 31.00
N MET A 290 6.14 1.19 32.26
CA MET A 290 7.21 2.03 32.77
C MET A 290 8.19 1.15 33.54
N LYS A 291 9.48 1.25 33.26
CA LYS A 291 10.51 0.50 33.99
C LYS A 291 11.73 1.35 34.28
N GLU A 292 12.46 0.99 35.30
CA GLU A 292 13.74 1.60 35.63
C GLU A 292 14.87 0.58 35.37
N VAL A 293 15.91 1.03 34.68
CA VAL A 293 17.11 0.23 34.44
C VAL A 293 18.33 1.08 34.80
N ARG A 294 19.04 0.68 35.83
CA ARG A 294 20.28 1.35 36.32
C ARG A 294 20.07 2.85 36.58
N GLY A 295 18.96 3.20 37.23
CA GLY A 295 18.63 4.59 37.58
C GLY A 295 18.06 5.42 36.45
N ARG A 296 17.85 4.82 35.27
CA ARG A 296 17.20 5.46 34.12
C ARG A 296 15.80 4.91 33.92
N ARG A 297 14.83 5.79 33.80
CA ARG A 297 13.41 5.46 33.52
C ARG A 297 13.20 5.31 32.01
N TRP A 298 12.42 4.28 31.64
CA TRP A 298 12.03 3.95 30.29
C TRP A 298 10.52 3.79 30.18
N GLY A 299 9.92 4.50 29.23
CA GLY A 299 8.55 4.24 28.75
C GLY A 299 8.59 3.28 27.57
N LEU A 300 7.79 2.22 27.64
CA LEU A 300 7.63 1.27 26.54
C LEU A 300 6.25 1.48 25.94
N VAL A 301 6.19 1.72 24.64
CA VAL A 301 4.93 1.91 23.90
C VAL A 301 4.67 0.76 22.93
N ASP A 302 3.46 0.69 22.36
CA ASP A 302 3.10 -0.35 21.39
C ASP A 302 3.41 -0.01 19.93
N VAL A 303 3.96 1.17 19.65
CA VAL A 303 4.59 1.51 18.36
C VAL A 303 6.08 1.37 18.49
N GLY A 304 6.71 0.71 17.54
CA GLY A 304 8.15 0.59 17.44
C GLY A 304 8.68 1.05 16.10
N THR A 305 9.96 0.83 15.90
CA THR A 305 10.62 1.07 14.61
C THR A 305 10.13 0.11 13.52
N ASP A 306 9.32 -0.89 13.84
CA ASP A 306 8.55 -1.69 12.87
C ASP A 306 7.54 -0.85 12.08
N GLN A 307 6.95 0.18 12.70
CA GLN A 307 6.03 1.12 12.07
C GLN A 307 6.72 2.44 11.67
N LEU A 308 7.78 2.80 12.36
CA LEU A 308 8.55 4.03 12.17
C LEU A 308 9.97 3.72 11.68
N VAL A 309 10.09 2.90 10.63
CA VAL A 309 11.39 2.42 10.09
C VAL A 309 12.33 3.58 9.77
N LYS A 310 11.82 4.72 9.29
CA LYS A 310 12.64 5.88 8.96
C LYS A 310 13.39 6.49 10.17
N HIS A 311 12.91 6.28 11.41
CA HIS A 311 13.66 6.63 12.62
C HIS A 311 15.03 5.95 12.65
N THR A 312 15.06 4.65 12.35
CA THR A 312 16.30 3.85 12.41
C THR A 312 17.13 4.00 11.14
N VAL A 313 16.50 3.89 9.97
CA VAL A 313 17.21 3.85 8.68
C VAL A 313 17.68 5.24 8.24
N ALA A 314 16.82 6.26 8.39
CA ALA A 314 17.10 7.62 7.94
C ALA A 314 17.31 8.62 9.09
N ARG A 315 17.26 8.17 10.34
CA ARG A 315 17.32 9.01 11.55
C ARG A 315 16.33 10.19 11.47
N TRP A 316 15.16 9.92 10.92
CA TRP A 316 14.10 10.88 10.72
C TRP A 316 13.09 10.76 11.84
N GLU A 317 13.23 11.60 12.85
CA GLU A 317 12.41 11.60 14.06
C GLU A 317 11.05 12.28 13.80
N HIS A 318 10.05 11.92 14.60
CA HIS A 318 8.71 12.50 14.62
C HIS A 318 8.46 13.21 15.94
N GLU A 319 7.69 14.30 15.91
CA GLU A 319 7.13 14.89 17.13
C GLU A 319 6.15 13.90 17.76
N ILE A 320 6.36 13.62 19.04
CA ILE A 320 5.47 12.79 19.85
C ILE A 320 4.85 13.69 20.93
N VAL A 321 3.51 13.67 21.02
CA VAL A 321 2.77 14.49 21.99
C VAL A 321 2.01 13.61 22.98
N ASP A 322 1.78 14.16 24.18
CA ASP A 322 0.95 13.52 25.22
C ASP A 322 -0.56 13.67 24.93
N SER A 323 -1.39 13.15 25.82
CA SER A 323 -2.86 13.25 25.73
C SER A 323 -3.39 14.67 25.80
N GLY A 324 -2.60 15.62 26.29
CA GLY A 324 -2.89 17.07 26.30
C GLY A 324 -2.33 17.78 25.06
N HIS A 325 -1.84 17.05 24.08
CA HIS A 325 -1.19 17.53 22.84
C HIS A 325 0.10 18.36 23.10
N ARG A 326 0.74 18.17 24.24
CA ARG A 326 2.02 18.80 24.57
C ARG A 326 3.15 17.92 24.03
N PRO A 327 4.11 18.50 23.29
CA PRO A 327 5.27 17.77 22.80
C PRO A 327 6.10 17.18 23.95
N LEU A 328 6.52 15.93 23.80
CA LEU A 328 7.56 15.36 24.64
C LEU A 328 8.89 16.02 24.29
N PRO A 329 9.69 16.44 25.28
CA PRO A 329 10.97 17.09 25.00
C PRO A 329 11.96 16.13 24.38
N LEU A 330 12.87 16.65 23.55
CA LEU A 330 13.95 15.89 22.90
C LEU A 330 15.19 15.76 23.78
N GLU A 331 15.15 16.33 24.98
CA GLU A 331 16.20 16.26 26.00
C GLU A 331 15.61 15.87 27.34
N GLY A 332 16.30 15.08 28.13
CA GLY A 332 15.85 14.65 29.45
C GLY A 332 16.54 13.37 29.94
N PRO A 333 16.24 12.96 31.17
CA PRO A 333 16.89 11.82 31.81
C PRO A 333 16.32 10.46 31.38
N ASP A 334 15.13 10.46 30.79
CA ASP A 334 14.35 9.27 30.48
C ASP A 334 14.54 8.83 29.03
N GLY A 335 13.92 7.72 28.64
CA GLY A 335 13.85 7.27 27.27
C GLY A 335 12.48 6.68 26.92
N LEU A 336 12.05 6.85 25.67
CA LEU A 336 10.87 6.23 25.10
C LEU A 336 11.29 5.23 24.04
N CYS A 337 10.80 3.98 24.15
CA CYS A 337 11.14 2.91 23.22
C CYS A 337 9.91 2.10 22.85
N GLY A 338 10.01 1.43 21.70
CA GLY A 338 8.97 0.52 21.22
C GLY A 338 9.03 -0.86 21.90
N PRO A 339 8.23 -1.81 21.42
CA PRO A 339 8.06 -3.12 22.05
C PRO A 339 8.98 -4.19 21.47
N LEU A 340 9.89 -3.85 20.56
CA LEU A 340 10.64 -4.83 19.78
C LEU A 340 11.84 -5.41 20.53
N CYS A 341 12.17 -6.67 20.26
CA CYS A 341 13.40 -7.31 20.74
C CYS A 341 14.62 -6.82 19.95
N PHE A 342 14.79 -5.51 19.86
CA PHE A 342 15.84 -4.82 19.12
C PHE A 342 16.33 -3.60 19.92
N ALA A 343 17.62 -3.53 20.22
CA ALA A 343 18.18 -2.45 21.03
C ALA A 343 18.07 -1.05 20.39
N GLY A 344 17.92 -0.98 19.07
CA GLY A 344 17.68 0.24 18.30
C GLY A 344 16.22 0.66 18.21
N ASP A 345 15.30 -0.02 18.90
CA ASP A 345 13.88 0.35 18.94
C ASP A 345 13.63 1.54 19.87
N LEU A 346 14.26 2.65 19.54
CA LEU A 346 14.26 3.89 20.31
C LEU A 346 13.48 4.95 19.54
N LEU A 347 12.39 5.46 20.14
CA LEU A 347 11.61 6.56 19.58
C LEU A 347 12.13 7.91 20.04
N LEU A 348 12.38 8.08 21.35
CA LEU A 348 13.04 9.24 21.94
C LEU A 348 14.14 8.73 22.88
N PRO A 349 15.40 8.73 22.45
CA PRO A 349 16.49 8.23 23.28
C PRO A 349 16.71 9.07 24.54
N ASN A 350 16.41 10.37 24.50
CA ASN A 350 16.48 11.29 25.65
C ASN A 350 15.21 12.12 25.66
N THR A 351 14.43 12.01 26.73
CA THR A 351 13.18 12.75 26.91
C THR A 351 12.88 12.91 28.41
N ASP A 352 11.86 13.69 28.75
CA ASP A 352 11.31 13.75 30.09
C ASP A 352 9.91 13.12 30.08
N LEU A 353 9.76 12.01 30.79
CA LEU A 353 8.49 11.30 30.96
C LEU A 353 7.81 11.64 32.31
N SER A 354 8.14 12.79 32.93
CA SER A 354 7.43 13.28 34.12
C SER A 354 5.95 13.52 33.75
N GLY A 355 5.06 12.89 34.51
CA GLY A 355 3.61 12.95 34.22
C GLY A 355 3.09 11.92 33.23
N ILE A 356 3.94 11.09 32.64
CA ILE A 356 3.54 9.97 31.79
C ILE A 356 3.51 8.68 32.61
N SER A 357 2.44 7.93 32.45
CA SER A 357 2.14 6.69 33.19
C SER A 357 1.75 5.55 32.25
N LYS A 358 1.81 4.31 32.77
CA LYS A 358 1.29 3.15 32.05
C LYS A 358 -0.19 3.35 31.69
N GLY A 359 -0.52 3.09 30.43
CA GLY A 359 -1.85 3.20 29.88
C GLY A 359 -2.11 4.55 29.18
N ASP A 360 -1.28 5.55 29.38
CA ASP A 360 -1.44 6.84 28.74
C ASP A 360 -1.29 6.73 27.21
N PRO A 361 -2.16 7.39 26.44
CA PRO A 361 -2.00 7.50 25.00
C PRO A 361 -1.00 8.59 24.66
N LEU A 362 -0.18 8.31 23.64
CA LEU A 362 0.70 9.27 22.98
C LEU A 362 0.37 9.32 21.49
N LEU A 363 0.69 10.41 20.83
CA LEU A 363 0.42 10.59 19.41
C LEU A 363 1.71 10.97 18.68
N VAL A 364 2.08 10.17 17.69
CA VAL A 364 3.16 10.44 16.73
C VAL A 364 2.57 11.23 15.57
N ARG A 365 3.03 12.46 15.35
CA ARG A 365 2.54 13.34 14.27
C ARG A 365 3.22 13.06 12.94
N HIS A 366 2.57 13.48 11.84
CA HIS A 366 3.12 13.43 10.48
C HIS A 366 3.52 12.01 10.04
N ALA A 367 2.69 11.02 10.37
CA ALA A 367 2.95 9.60 10.09
C ALA A 367 2.38 9.13 8.73
N GLY A 368 1.99 10.04 7.83
CA GLY A 368 1.34 9.69 6.57
C GLY A 368 2.28 9.22 5.46
N ALA A 369 3.52 9.67 5.45
CA ALA A 369 4.47 9.35 4.39
C ALA A 369 5.60 8.45 4.89
N TYR A 370 5.90 7.37 4.15
CA TYR A 370 7.02 6.46 4.44
C TYR A 370 7.06 5.95 5.89
N CYS A 371 5.88 5.69 6.47
CA CYS A 371 5.73 4.99 7.73
C CYS A 371 5.12 3.62 7.44
N GLU A 372 3.83 3.54 7.16
CA GLU A 372 3.16 2.29 6.82
C GLU A 372 3.76 1.61 5.57
N ALA A 373 4.12 2.39 4.55
CA ALA A 373 4.66 1.87 3.29
C ALA A 373 5.96 1.07 3.44
N ILE A 374 6.77 1.38 4.44
CA ILE A 374 8.04 0.70 4.72
C ILE A 374 8.01 -0.06 6.05
N ALA A 375 6.84 -0.22 6.66
CA ALA A 375 6.67 -0.98 7.89
C ALA A 375 7.12 -2.44 7.71
N SER A 376 7.55 -3.04 8.79
CA SER A 376 8.00 -4.43 8.81
C SER A 376 7.18 -5.29 9.76
N HIS A 377 7.20 -6.60 9.52
CA HIS A 377 6.57 -7.58 10.40
C HIS A 377 7.55 -8.14 11.46
N PHE A 378 8.56 -7.36 11.83
CA PHE A 378 9.53 -7.79 12.84
C PHE A 378 8.82 -8.17 14.15
N ASN A 379 9.28 -9.22 14.81
CA ASN A 379 8.61 -9.88 15.94
C ASN A 379 7.18 -10.39 15.66
N GLY A 380 6.82 -10.64 14.40
CA GLY A 380 5.48 -11.12 14.01
C GLY A 380 4.38 -10.07 14.16
N ARG A 381 4.75 -8.79 14.25
CA ARG A 381 3.78 -7.69 14.39
C ARG A 381 3.11 -7.38 13.06
N THR A 382 1.87 -6.98 13.12
CA THR A 382 1.01 -6.73 11.96
C THR A 382 0.60 -5.27 11.85
N ALA A 383 0.08 -4.88 10.67
CA ALA A 383 -0.34 -3.51 10.44
C ALA A 383 -1.44 -3.07 11.41
N PRO A 384 -1.33 -1.86 11.99
CA PRO A 384 -2.36 -1.27 12.84
C PRO A 384 -3.68 -1.04 12.08
N ALA A 385 -4.79 -0.92 12.81
CA ALA A 385 -6.02 -0.39 12.24
C ALA A 385 -5.83 1.07 11.81
N CYS A 386 -6.71 1.56 10.93
CA CYS A 386 -6.77 2.96 10.54
C CYS A 386 -8.20 3.48 10.68
N VAL A 387 -8.37 4.62 11.34
CA VAL A 387 -9.64 5.35 11.37
C VAL A 387 -9.55 6.62 10.54
N VAL A 388 -10.68 7.00 9.96
CA VAL A 388 -10.84 8.24 9.19
C VAL A 388 -11.57 9.24 10.09
N LEU A 389 -11.03 10.45 10.15
CA LEU A 389 -11.55 11.57 10.90
C LEU A 389 -12.06 12.61 9.91
N GLU A 390 -13.35 12.88 9.95
CA GLU A 390 -13.99 13.89 9.08
C GLU A 390 -14.04 15.24 9.78
N ASP A 391 -14.14 16.34 9.04
CA ASP A 391 -14.19 17.71 9.59
C ASP A 391 -15.37 17.96 10.54
N ASP A 392 -16.46 17.21 10.42
CA ASP A 392 -17.62 17.29 11.31
C ASP A 392 -17.42 16.57 12.65
N GLY A 393 -16.22 16.02 12.89
CA GLY A 393 -15.87 15.23 14.06
C GLY A 393 -16.30 13.75 14.00
N THR A 394 -16.88 13.31 12.89
CA THR A 394 -17.20 11.89 12.68
C THR A 394 -15.94 11.05 12.59
N VAL A 395 -15.91 9.94 13.32
CA VAL A 395 -14.82 8.95 13.30
C VAL A 395 -15.37 7.63 12.79
N ARG A 396 -14.82 7.12 11.69
CA ARG A 396 -15.18 5.82 11.12
C ARG A 396 -13.95 4.92 10.96
N LEU A 397 -14.17 3.61 11.06
CA LEU A 397 -13.13 2.63 10.73
C LEU A 397 -12.85 2.68 9.22
N GLY A 398 -11.62 2.98 8.84
CA GLY A 398 -11.17 2.99 7.45
C GLY A 398 -10.53 1.68 7.03
N ARG A 399 -9.73 1.10 7.93
CA ARG A 399 -9.12 -0.22 7.76
C ARG A 399 -9.03 -0.94 9.09
N ASP A 400 -9.39 -2.22 9.10
CA ASP A 400 -9.29 -3.07 10.28
C ASP A 400 -7.82 -3.42 10.57
N ARG A 401 -7.55 -3.84 11.80
CA ARG A 401 -6.24 -4.35 12.20
C ARG A 401 -5.99 -5.69 11.53
N GLU A 402 -4.78 -5.90 11.03
CA GLU A 402 -4.38 -7.24 10.58
C GLU A 402 -4.38 -8.24 11.75
N ASP A 403 -4.84 -9.46 11.47
CA ASP A 403 -4.79 -10.54 12.45
C ASP A 403 -3.36 -11.11 12.50
N PRO A 404 -2.67 -11.04 13.66
CA PRO A 404 -1.28 -11.49 13.77
C PRO A 404 -1.08 -12.98 13.54
N PHE A 405 -2.15 -13.79 13.65
CA PHE A 405 -2.08 -15.23 13.44
C PHE A 405 -2.36 -15.65 12.00
N PHE A 406 -2.88 -14.74 11.18
CA PHE A 406 -3.40 -15.08 9.86
C PHE A 406 -2.39 -14.83 8.73
N GLU A 407 -1.83 -13.63 8.60
CA GLU A 407 -0.98 -13.26 7.47
C GLU A 407 0.39 -13.98 7.44
N PRO A 408 1.16 -14.07 8.53
CA PRO A 408 2.43 -14.78 8.54
C PRO A 408 2.28 -16.29 8.33
N ALA A 409 1.19 -16.89 8.83
CA ALA A 409 0.93 -18.31 8.65
C ALA A 409 0.64 -18.66 7.18
N LEU A 410 -0.02 -17.76 6.43
CA LEU A 410 -0.28 -17.96 5.01
C LEU A 410 0.97 -17.89 4.14
N GLN A 411 1.96 -17.06 4.52
CA GLN A 411 3.17 -16.86 3.72
C GLN A 411 4.25 -17.91 3.97
N THR A 412 4.26 -18.55 5.14
CA THR A 412 5.39 -19.38 5.59
C THR A 412 5.05 -20.83 5.92
N TYR A 413 3.79 -21.18 6.15
CA TYR A 413 3.42 -22.54 6.47
C TYR A 413 2.80 -23.27 5.26
N ARG A 414 3.59 -24.10 4.58
CA ARG A 414 3.04 -25.32 4.02
C ARG A 414 2.47 -26.10 5.22
N PRO A 415 1.21 -26.56 5.20
CA PRO A 415 0.71 -27.41 6.27
C PRO A 415 1.68 -28.57 6.46
N LEU A 416 2.24 -28.69 7.66
CA LEU A 416 3.03 -29.86 8.04
C LEU A 416 2.10 -31.07 7.94
N GLY A 417 2.21 -31.85 6.85
CA GLY A 417 1.38 -33.03 6.65
C GLY A 417 0.97 -33.35 5.20
N PHE A 418 1.23 -32.48 4.23
CA PHE A 418 1.09 -32.91 2.84
C PHE A 418 2.35 -33.69 2.45
N SER A 419 2.29 -35.02 2.63
CA SER A 419 3.18 -35.90 1.87
C SER A 419 2.68 -35.89 0.43
N GLU A 420 3.59 -35.69 -0.53
CA GLU A 420 3.29 -35.73 -1.97
C GLU A 420 2.75 -37.09 -2.47
N ASN A 421 2.48 -38.05 -1.55
CA ASN A 421 2.06 -39.42 -1.81
C ASN A 421 0.72 -39.80 -1.16
N THR A 422 -0.17 -38.87 -0.79
CA THR A 422 -1.52 -39.25 -0.37
C THR A 422 -2.43 -39.33 -1.59
N ASP A 423 -2.95 -40.51 -1.84
CA ASP A 423 -4.07 -40.74 -2.76
C ASP A 423 -5.15 -39.67 -2.50
N PRO A 424 -5.47 -38.78 -3.47
CA PRO A 424 -6.48 -37.72 -3.29
C PRO A 424 -7.87 -38.29 -2.95
N ASN A 425 -8.06 -39.63 -3.01
CA ASN A 425 -9.27 -40.31 -2.67
C ASN A 425 -9.26 -40.98 -1.27
N ALA A 426 -8.20 -40.85 -0.48
CA ALA A 426 -8.03 -41.53 0.79
C ALA A 426 -8.70 -40.85 2.00
N GLY A 427 -9.70 -39.99 1.85
CA GLY A 427 -10.42 -39.34 2.93
C GLY A 427 -11.64 -40.12 3.41
N ARG A 428 -12.10 -39.89 4.68
CA ARG A 428 -13.37 -40.41 5.17
C ARG A 428 -14.55 -39.69 4.50
N GLY A 429 -15.48 -40.46 3.89
CA GLY A 429 -16.71 -39.93 3.32
C GLY A 429 -17.62 -39.28 4.37
N VAL A 430 -18.18 -38.11 4.08
CA VAL A 430 -19.26 -37.53 4.88
C VAL A 430 -20.58 -38.03 4.33
N PRO A 431 -21.52 -38.54 5.18
CA PRO A 431 -22.82 -39.03 4.72
C PRO A 431 -23.57 -37.94 3.91
N ASN A 432 -24.19 -38.34 2.79
CA ASN A 432 -24.86 -37.39 1.86
C ASN A 432 -26.08 -36.71 2.48
N ASP A 433 -26.78 -37.35 3.39
CA ASP A 433 -27.90 -36.79 4.15
C ASP A 433 -27.46 -35.62 5.03
N ARG A 434 -26.31 -35.76 5.71
CA ARG A 434 -25.71 -34.68 6.50
C ARG A 434 -25.24 -33.51 5.62
N LEU A 435 -24.65 -33.80 4.44
CA LEU A 435 -24.22 -32.78 3.49
C LEU A 435 -25.41 -31.96 2.97
N ARG A 436 -26.48 -32.64 2.55
CA ARG A 436 -27.69 -31.96 2.04
C ARG A 436 -28.41 -31.13 3.09
N SER A 437 -28.45 -31.58 4.32
CA SER A 437 -29.08 -30.86 5.44
C SER A 437 -28.37 -29.55 5.78
N LEU A 438 -27.04 -29.49 5.64
CA LEU A 438 -26.25 -28.25 5.83
C LEU A 438 -26.39 -27.28 4.68
N GLN A 439 -26.72 -27.74 3.47
CA GLN A 439 -26.84 -26.93 2.26
C GLN A 439 -28.21 -26.25 2.05
N SER A 440 -29.28 -26.84 2.56
CA SER A 440 -30.65 -26.60 2.09
C SER A 440 -31.21 -25.19 2.31
N GLU A 441 -30.57 -24.36 3.09
CA GLU A 441 -31.12 -23.04 3.49
C GLU A 441 -30.56 -21.83 2.76
N TYR A 442 -29.51 -21.98 1.92
CA TYR A 442 -28.83 -20.84 1.26
C TYR A 442 -29.09 -20.67 -0.24
N MET A 443 -29.79 -21.59 -0.89
CA MET A 443 -29.91 -21.69 -2.35
C MET A 443 -30.96 -20.78 -3.02
N HIS A 444 -31.59 -19.83 -2.32
CA HIS A 444 -32.81 -19.18 -2.84
C HIS A 444 -32.61 -17.96 -3.76
N HIS A 445 -31.40 -17.53 -4.10
CA HIS A 445 -31.21 -16.28 -4.86
C HIS A 445 -30.20 -16.37 -6.00
N LEU A 446 -30.22 -17.44 -6.80
CA LEU A 446 -29.43 -17.53 -8.04
C LEU A 446 -30.15 -16.90 -9.23
N ALA A 447 -29.42 -16.33 -10.19
CA ALA A 447 -29.89 -16.05 -11.51
C ALA A 447 -30.46 -17.35 -12.12
N GLN A 448 -31.57 -17.29 -12.84
CA GLN A 448 -32.38 -18.46 -13.21
C GLN A 448 -31.62 -19.55 -14.00
N ASP A 449 -30.41 -19.29 -14.51
CA ASP A 449 -29.69 -20.16 -15.44
C ASP A 449 -28.27 -20.58 -14.94
N GLU A 450 -27.92 -20.21 -13.71
CA GLU A 450 -26.66 -20.64 -13.08
C GLU A 450 -26.95 -21.42 -11.80
N SER A 451 -26.40 -22.63 -11.68
CA SER A 451 -26.58 -23.45 -10.49
C SER A 451 -25.34 -24.29 -10.20
N TYR A 452 -25.21 -24.73 -8.99
CA TYR A 452 -24.21 -25.72 -8.57
C TYR A 452 -24.78 -26.63 -7.49
N GLU A 453 -24.16 -27.79 -7.33
CA GLU A 453 -24.48 -28.75 -6.28
C GLU A 453 -23.18 -29.28 -5.69
N LEU A 454 -23.08 -29.29 -4.35
CA LEU A 454 -22.03 -30.02 -3.66
C LEU A 454 -22.38 -31.52 -3.63
N ARG A 455 -21.74 -32.30 -4.49
CA ARG A 455 -22.07 -33.72 -4.71
C ARG A 455 -21.60 -34.63 -3.62
N THR A 456 -20.37 -34.44 -3.18
CA THR A 456 -19.73 -35.25 -2.15
C THR A 456 -18.87 -34.37 -1.24
N ALA A 457 -18.68 -34.82 -0.01
CA ALA A 457 -17.72 -34.23 0.91
C ALA A 457 -16.86 -35.32 1.53
N ARG A 458 -15.56 -35.10 1.58
CA ARG A 458 -14.60 -36.00 2.24
C ARG A 458 -13.69 -35.21 3.15
N GLN A 459 -13.49 -35.71 4.35
CA GLN A 459 -12.51 -35.18 5.27
C GLN A 459 -11.13 -35.77 4.93
N LEU A 460 -10.20 -34.92 4.43
CA LEU A 460 -8.86 -35.33 4.01
C LEU A 460 -7.86 -35.37 5.17
N GLY A 461 -8.14 -34.64 6.26
CA GLY A 461 -7.28 -34.53 7.43
C GLY A 461 -8.00 -33.81 8.55
N GLU A 462 -7.31 -33.50 9.64
CA GLU A 462 -7.87 -32.68 10.69
C GLU A 462 -8.31 -31.31 10.11
N ARG A 463 -9.61 -31.02 10.18
CA ARG A 463 -10.23 -29.76 9.73
C ARG A 463 -10.10 -29.42 8.23
N THR A 464 -9.76 -30.41 7.37
CA THR A 464 -9.68 -30.21 5.93
C THR A 464 -10.69 -31.07 5.21
N TYR A 465 -11.52 -30.43 4.38
CA TYR A 465 -12.61 -31.04 3.65
C TYR A 465 -12.44 -30.80 2.16
N ARG A 466 -12.70 -31.83 1.35
CA ARG A 466 -12.79 -31.73 -0.11
C ARG A 466 -14.23 -32.00 -0.51
N PHE A 467 -14.77 -31.08 -1.30
CA PHE A 467 -16.10 -31.16 -1.92
C PHE A 467 -15.93 -31.38 -3.41
N GLU A 468 -16.80 -32.20 -4.00
CA GLU A 468 -16.97 -32.26 -5.45
C GLU A 468 -18.20 -31.40 -5.81
N VAL A 469 -17.97 -30.44 -6.70
CA VAL A 469 -18.96 -29.43 -7.06
C VAL A 469 -19.34 -29.59 -8.52
N GLU A 470 -20.60 -29.94 -8.82
CA GLU A 470 -21.12 -29.89 -10.18
C GLU A 470 -21.67 -28.50 -10.45
N THR A 471 -21.24 -27.89 -11.55
CA THR A 471 -21.62 -26.52 -11.91
C THR A 471 -22.43 -26.48 -13.21
N ARG A 472 -23.38 -25.54 -13.31
CA ARG A 472 -24.06 -25.17 -14.55
C ARG A 472 -23.98 -23.66 -14.70
N ALA A 473 -23.49 -23.20 -15.85
CA ALA A 473 -23.43 -21.78 -16.20
C ALA A 473 -23.80 -21.57 -17.67
N GLN A 474 -24.34 -20.41 -18.01
CA GLN A 474 -24.73 -20.05 -19.37
C GLN A 474 -23.54 -19.86 -20.32
N VAL A 475 -22.41 -19.47 -19.80
CA VAL A 475 -21.15 -19.30 -20.54
C VAL A 475 -20.22 -20.44 -20.17
N GLY A 476 -19.42 -20.94 -21.08
CA GLY A 476 -18.55 -22.11 -20.90
C GLY A 476 -17.49 -22.03 -19.78
N PHE A 477 -17.66 -21.10 -18.82
CA PHE A 477 -16.81 -20.96 -17.65
C PHE A 477 -17.62 -20.50 -16.42
N VAL A 478 -17.11 -20.79 -15.22
CA VAL A 478 -17.71 -20.38 -13.95
C VAL A 478 -17.42 -18.90 -13.72
N ALA A 479 -18.46 -18.07 -13.69
CA ALA A 479 -18.33 -16.65 -13.42
C ALA A 479 -17.95 -16.37 -11.95
N MET A 480 -17.32 -15.23 -11.70
CA MET A 480 -16.87 -14.84 -10.34
C MET A 480 -17.99 -14.92 -9.28
N PRO A 481 -19.23 -14.43 -9.51
CA PRO A 481 -20.30 -14.54 -8.53
C PRO A 481 -20.67 -15.99 -8.18
N LEU A 482 -20.64 -16.88 -9.17
CA LEU A 482 -20.91 -18.31 -8.96
C LEU A 482 -19.78 -18.98 -8.17
N ALA A 483 -18.53 -18.69 -8.53
CA ALA A 483 -17.36 -19.18 -7.78
C ALA A 483 -17.37 -18.72 -6.32
N LEU A 484 -17.73 -17.48 -6.05
CA LEU A 484 -17.89 -16.93 -4.70
C LEU A 484 -18.93 -17.68 -3.86
N ARG A 485 -20.05 -18.04 -4.49
CA ARG A 485 -21.13 -18.80 -3.81
C ARG A 485 -20.69 -20.22 -3.49
N ILE A 486 -20.11 -20.92 -4.47
CA ILE A 486 -19.56 -22.28 -4.27
C ILE A 486 -18.64 -22.30 -3.05
N VAL A 487 -17.70 -21.38 -3.01
CA VAL A 487 -16.72 -21.28 -1.94
C VAL A 487 -17.39 -20.90 -0.60
N GLY A 488 -18.34 -19.99 -0.62
CA GLY A 488 -19.11 -19.60 0.56
C GLY A 488 -19.85 -20.79 1.17
N ASP A 489 -20.61 -21.55 0.40
CA ASP A 489 -21.37 -22.70 0.89
C ASP A 489 -20.48 -23.86 1.33
N ALA A 490 -19.41 -24.14 0.60
CA ALA A 490 -18.43 -25.15 1.02
C ALA A 490 -17.77 -24.76 2.35
N SER A 491 -17.48 -23.48 2.54
CA SER A 491 -16.89 -22.97 3.80
C SER A 491 -17.87 -23.07 4.98
N ILE A 492 -19.13 -22.69 4.78
CA ILE A 492 -20.18 -22.80 5.80
C ILE A 492 -20.40 -24.27 6.17
N THR A 493 -20.44 -25.14 5.17
CA THR A 493 -20.61 -26.58 5.37
C THR A 493 -19.44 -27.16 6.16
N ALA A 494 -18.21 -26.78 5.84
CA ALA A 494 -17.02 -27.24 6.57
C ALA A 494 -17.03 -26.77 8.03
N VAL A 495 -17.41 -25.52 8.30
CA VAL A 495 -17.56 -25.00 9.68
C VAL A 495 -18.64 -25.80 10.44
N GLY A 496 -19.78 -26.04 9.82
CA GLY A 496 -20.84 -26.86 10.44
C GLY A 496 -20.40 -28.29 10.76
N LEU A 497 -19.60 -28.91 9.90
CA LEU A 497 -19.01 -30.23 10.14
C LEU A 497 -18.04 -30.22 11.31
N GLU A 498 -17.20 -29.20 11.43
CA GLU A 498 -16.28 -29.03 12.57
C GLU A 498 -17.02 -28.80 13.88
N MET A 499 -18.12 -28.06 13.87
CA MET A 499 -18.96 -27.84 15.05
C MET A 499 -19.87 -29.01 15.38
N GLY A 500 -19.85 -30.10 14.61
CA GLY A 500 -20.63 -31.28 14.86
C GLY A 500 -22.12 -31.17 14.51
N TRP A 501 -22.53 -30.16 13.76
CA TRP A 501 -23.93 -29.94 13.39
C TRP A 501 -24.47 -31.05 12.50
N SER A 502 -25.67 -31.50 12.79
CA SER A 502 -26.43 -32.41 11.93
C SER A 502 -27.27 -31.69 10.88
N ARG A 503 -27.61 -30.44 11.17
CA ARG A 503 -28.27 -29.46 10.30
C ARG A 503 -27.69 -28.10 10.64
N LYS A 504 -28.00 -27.08 9.83
CA LYS A 504 -27.57 -25.70 10.13
C LYS A 504 -28.26 -25.20 11.40
N GLU A 505 -27.49 -25.00 12.46
CA GLU A 505 -27.99 -24.60 13.79
C GLU A 505 -27.88 -23.10 14.03
N ALA A 506 -26.93 -22.42 13.31
CA ALA A 506 -26.76 -20.98 13.40
C ALA A 506 -26.21 -20.41 12.06
N PRO A 507 -26.44 -19.11 11.76
CA PRO A 507 -25.81 -18.48 10.61
C PRO A 507 -24.28 -18.43 10.81
N VAL A 508 -23.55 -18.61 9.70
CA VAL A 508 -22.09 -18.37 9.66
C VAL A 508 -21.87 -17.11 8.84
N TRP A 509 -21.23 -16.11 9.46
CA TRP A 509 -20.96 -14.82 8.83
C TRP A 509 -19.52 -14.76 8.36
N ALA A 510 -19.30 -14.51 7.07
CA ALA A 510 -18.00 -14.12 6.57
C ALA A 510 -17.80 -12.62 6.85
N THR A 511 -16.92 -12.30 7.79
CA THR A 511 -16.62 -10.91 8.16
C THR A 511 -15.53 -10.29 7.28
N ARG A 512 -14.71 -11.14 6.66
CA ARG A 512 -13.69 -10.73 5.68
C ARG A 512 -13.48 -11.85 4.67
N LEU A 513 -13.43 -11.52 3.39
CA LEU A 513 -13.17 -12.45 2.30
C LEU A 513 -12.03 -11.91 1.42
N THR A 514 -11.01 -12.71 1.23
CA THR A 514 -9.91 -12.41 0.30
C THR A 514 -9.90 -13.47 -0.79
N LEU A 515 -9.87 -13.03 -2.04
CA LEU A 515 -9.94 -13.89 -3.22
C LEU A 515 -8.78 -13.63 -4.16
N THR A 516 -8.27 -14.70 -4.75
CA THR A 516 -7.34 -14.65 -5.87
C THR A 516 -7.89 -15.54 -6.99
N ALA A 517 -8.14 -14.97 -8.15
CA ALA A 517 -8.52 -15.69 -9.36
C ALA A 517 -7.28 -15.81 -10.27
N GLY A 518 -6.89 -17.03 -10.61
CA GLY A 518 -5.73 -17.32 -11.46
C GLY A 518 -6.07 -17.64 -12.92
N ALA A 519 -7.21 -18.29 -13.16
CA ALA A 519 -7.67 -18.70 -14.48
C ALA A 519 -9.19 -18.88 -14.51
N SER A 520 -9.76 -19.03 -15.70
CA SER A 520 -11.18 -19.37 -15.88
C SER A 520 -11.42 -20.82 -15.47
N LEU A 521 -12.50 -21.06 -14.73
CA LEU A 521 -12.96 -22.41 -14.41
C LEU A 521 -13.97 -22.89 -15.47
N PRO A 522 -13.85 -24.11 -16.01
CA PRO A 522 -14.83 -24.64 -16.94
C PRO A 522 -16.20 -24.85 -16.27
N ALA A 523 -17.27 -24.60 -17.00
CA ALA A 523 -18.63 -24.90 -16.55
C ALA A 523 -19.10 -26.25 -17.12
N GLY A 524 -19.98 -26.94 -16.40
CA GLY A 524 -20.52 -28.23 -16.79
C GLY A 524 -19.65 -29.44 -16.41
N GLU A 525 -18.57 -29.20 -15.69
CA GLU A 525 -17.70 -30.24 -15.15
C GLU A 525 -17.82 -30.33 -13.62
N THR A 526 -17.37 -31.44 -13.06
CA THR A 526 -17.25 -31.59 -11.61
C THR A 526 -15.92 -30.98 -11.18
N LEU A 527 -15.99 -29.96 -10.34
CA LEU A 527 -14.83 -29.23 -9.82
C LEU A 527 -14.54 -29.59 -8.37
N PRO A 528 -13.30 -29.87 -7.98
CA PRO A 528 -12.94 -30.02 -6.58
C PRO A 528 -12.91 -28.66 -5.88
N CYS A 529 -13.50 -28.61 -4.68
CA CYS A 529 -13.39 -27.48 -3.77
C CYS A 529 -12.81 -27.99 -2.45
N THR A 530 -11.59 -27.57 -2.14
CA THR A 530 -10.95 -27.94 -0.86
C THR A 530 -11.11 -26.79 0.14
N VAL A 531 -11.58 -27.10 1.33
CA VAL A 531 -11.80 -26.13 2.41
C VAL A 531 -11.10 -26.64 3.67
N THR A 532 -10.26 -25.80 4.24
CA THR A 532 -9.61 -26.04 5.53
C THR A 532 -10.12 -25.03 6.55
N VAL A 533 -10.68 -25.51 7.64
CA VAL A 533 -11.11 -24.68 8.78
C VAL A 533 -9.94 -24.58 9.75
N SER A 534 -9.31 -23.42 9.85
CA SER A 534 -8.21 -23.17 10.77
C SER A 534 -8.68 -22.31 11.94
N ALA A 535 -8.14 -22.59 13.11
CA ALA A 535 -8.32 -21.78 14.32
C ALA A 535 -9.79 -21.50 14.71
N LEU A 536 -10.72 -22.42 14.47
CA LEU A 536 -12.07 -22.31 15.02
C LEU A 536 -11.99 -22.41 16.54
N ALA A 537 -12.25 -21.32 17.24
CA ALA A 537 -12.16 -21.19 18.68
C ALA A 537 -13.46 -20.62 19.26
N PRO A 538 -13.79 -20.86 20.52
CA PRO A 538 -14.89 -20.17 21.20
C PRO A 538 -14.74 -18.66 21.04
N GLY A 539 -15.85 -17.97 20.76
CA GLY A 539 -15.86 -16.53 20.54
C GLY A 539 -15.43 -15.77 21.80
N VAL A 540 -14.67 -14.69 21.60
CA VAL A 540 -14.32 -13.74 22.66
C VAL A 540 -15.17 -12.48 22.45
N GLY A 541 -16.21 -12.33 23.26
CA GLY A 541 -17.13 -11.18 23.23
C GLY A 541 -18.59 -11.60 23.29
N SER A 542 -19.48 -10.70 23.66
CA SER A 542 -20.91 -10.98 23.74
C SER A 542 -21.49 -11.20 22.33
N GLY A 543 -22.18 -12.32 22.15
CA GLY A 543 -22.93 -12.63 20.94
C GLY A 543 -22.18 -13.46 19.87
N VAL A 544 -21.00 -14.01 20.16
CA VAL A 544 -20.27 -14.89 19.24
C VAL A 544 -19.93 -16.22 19.88
N ALA A 545 -20.55 -17.31 19.40
CA ALA A 545 -20.32 -18.67 19.90
C ALA A 545 -18.96 -19.23 19.44
N ALA A 546 -18.54 -18.94 18.20
CA ALA A 546 -17.25 -19.35 17.68
C ALA A 546 -16.77 -18.37 16.60
N ALA A 547 -15.46 -18.23 16.48
CA ALA A 547 -14.83 -17.49 15.40
C ALA A 547 -13.61 -18.24 14.88
N GLY A 548 -13.30 -18.08 13.60
CA GLY A 548 -12.17 -18.78 12.99
C GLY A 548 -11.90 -18.29 11.57
N HIS A 549 -11.05 -19.05 10.91
CA HIS A 549 -10.64 -18.77 9.55
C HIS A 549 -10.87 -19.99 8.67
N VAL A 550 -11.25 -19.72 7.43
CA VAL A 550 -11.45 -20.75 6.41
C VAL A 550 -10.55 -20.42 5.23
N HIS A 551 -9.79 -21.41 4.80
CA HIS A 551 -9.02 -21.40 3.57
C HIS A 551 -9.73 -22.25 2.55
N PHE A 552 -9.82 -21.78 1.32
CA PHE A 552 -10.47 -22.53 0.26
C PHE A 552 -9.70 -22.49 -1.04
N GLN A 553 -9.90 -23.55 -1.83
CA GLN A 553 -9.34 -23.70 -3.16
C GLN A 553 -10.38 -24.38 -4.04
N LEU A 554 -10.75 -23.76 -5.14
CA LEU A 554 -11.69 -24.30 -6.13
C LEU A 554 -10.95 -24.55 -7.44
N GLY A 555 -11.14 -25.73 -8.07
CA GLY A 555 -10.43 -26.22 -9.23
C GLY A 555 -9.21 -27.07 -8.86
N GLU A 556 -8.74 -27.91 -9.81
CA GLU A 556 -7.64 -28.86 -9.59
C GLU A 556 -6.31 -28.17 -9.27
N ASN A 557 -6.03 -27.03 -9.90
CA ASN A 557 -4.80 -26.26 -9.69
C ASN A 557 -5.01 -25.02 -8.80
N GLY A 558 -6.20 -24.89 -8.14
CA GLY A 558 -6.53 -23.73 -7.35
C GLY A 558 -6.71 -22.47 -8.16
N GLU A 559 -7.43 -22.57 -9.26
CA GLU A 559 -7.77 -21.46 -10.15
C GLU A 559 -8.49 -20.33 -9.39
N PHE A 560 -9.30 -20.71 -8.40
CA PHE A 560 -9.84 -19.82 -7.38
C PHE A 560 -9.34 -20.24 -6.01
N ARG A 561 -8.72 -19.34 -5.29
CA ARG A 561 -8.26 -19.57 -3.91
C ARG A 561 -8.43 -18.33 -3.06
N GLY A 562 -8.57 -18.52 -1.78
CA GLY A 562 -8.68 -17.40 -0.85
C GLY A 562 -8.90 -17.83 0.58
N THR A 563 -9.27 -16.85 1.37
CA THR A 563 -9.49 -17.00 2.81
C THR A 563 -10.70 -16.20 3.24
N ALA A 564 -11.42 -16.70 4.22
CA ALA A 564 -12.51 -15.98 4.87
C ALA A 564 -12.33 -16.02 6.38
N LYS A 565 -12.53 -14.87 7.04
CA LYS A 565 -12.77 -14.84 8.49
C LYS A 565 -14.25 -15.11 8.71
N VAL A 566 -14.55 -16.09 9.54
CA VAL A 566 -15.94 -16.51 9.81
C VAL A 566 -16.26 -16.36 11.30
N SER A 567 -17.51 -16.04 11.59
CA SER A 567 -18.04 -16.03 12.95
C SER A 567 -19.40 -16.69 12.99
N VAL A 568 -19.67 -17.40 14.08
CA VAL A 568 -20.95 -18.01 14.42
C VAL A 568 -21.50 -17.27 15.62
N PRO A 569 -22.64 -16.57 15.50
CA PRO A 569 -23.25 -15.90 16.65
C PRO A 569 -23.75 -16.90 17.68
N GLU A 570 -23.91 -16.46 18.94
CA GLU A 570 -24.66 -17.20 19.94
C GLU A 570 -26.12 -17.28 19.51
N SER A 571 -26.70 -18.46 19.62
CA SER A 571 -28.10 -18.76 19.26
C SER A 571 -29.10 -18.08 20.19
#